data_61f820f28896e196e9f58b6f582be4fb
#
_entry.id   61f820f28896e196e9f58b6f582be4fb
#
_cell.length_a   1.000
_cell.length_b   1.000
_cell.length_c   1.000
_cell.angle_alpha   90.00
_cell.angle_beta   90.00
_cell.angle_gamma   90.00
#
_symmetry.space_group_name_H-M   'P 1'
#
loop_
_entity.id
_entity.type
_entity.pdbx_description
1 polymer ?
#
loop_
_entity_poly.entity_id
_entity_poly.type
_entity_poly.pdbx_seq_one_letter_code
_entity_poly.pdbx_strand_id
1 'polypeptide(L)'
;MNNLIIDAADEKIFFKIISKDKEYNIKYDNSRENFDKIVVLVFNFLRESSLDISTIDNIFINQGPGKYTSIRSTISIGKALRFSKNINIYGYFTSQIINNNYDILLKLLKEGRLTKNFIQPKYLN
;
A
#
# COMPACT_ATOMS: atom_id res chain seq x y z
N MET A 1 13.74 4.93 -7.75
CA MET A 1 12.58 5.34 -6.96
C MET A 1 12.24 4.29 -5.93
N ASN A 2 11.82 4.73 -4.77
CA ASN A 2 11.39 3.83 -3.70
C ASN A 2 9.86 3.77 -3.68
N ASN A 3 9.33 2.58 -3.85
CA ASN A 3 7.89 2.33 -3.93
C ASN A 3 7.45 1.48 -2.75
N LEU A 4 6.44 1.93 -2.03
CA LEU A 4 5.85 1.20 -0.91
C LEU A 4 4.46 0.72 -1.31
N ILE A 5 4.21 -0.57 -1.16
CA ILE A 5 2.91 -1.18 -1.41
C ILE A 5 2.29 -1.55 -0.07
N ILE A 6 1.04 -1.15 0.13
CA ILE A 6 0.26 -1.48 1.31
C ILE A 6 -1.01 -2.17 0.84
N ASP A 7 -1.13 -3.45 1.15
CA ASP A 7 -2.29 -4.26 0.76
C ASP A 7 -2.89 -4.92 1.98
N ALA A 8 -4.09 -4.50 2.36
CA ALA A 8 -4.81 -5.05 3.50
C ALA A 8 -6.22 -5.52 3.09
N ALA A 9 -6.39 -5.89 1.83
CA ALA A 9 -7.70 -6.25 1.31
C ALA A 9 -8.12 -7.69 1.63
N ASP A 10 -7.19 -8.57 1.96
CA ASP A 10 -7.44 -10.00 2.12
C ASP A 10 -7.06 -10.48 3.53
N GLU A 11 -6.84 -11.78 3.69
CA GLU A 11 -6.57 -12.42 4.98
C GLU A 11 -5.25 -11.97 5.61
N LYS A 12 -4.34 -11.40 4.82
CA LYS A 12 -3.07 -10.88 5.30
C LYS A 12 -2.95 -9.38 5.05
N ILE A 13 -2.30 -8.69 5.96
CA ILE A 13 -1.80 -7.34 5.72
C ILE A 13 -0.41 -7.53 5.13
N PHE A 14 -0.21 -6.99 3.94
CA PHE A 14 1.02 -7.18 3.19
C PHE A 14 1.66 -5.83 2.89
N PHE A 15 2.94 -5.71 3.21
CA PHE A 15 3.76 -4.56 2.84
C PHE A 15 4.90 -5.02 1.95
N LYS A 16 5.17 -4.25 0.92
CA LYS A 16 6.31 -4.53 0.05
C LYS A 16 6.99 -3.22 -0.34
N ILE A 17 8.32 -3.26 -0.35
CA ILE A 17 9.13 -2.16 -0.90
C ILE A 17 9.79 -2.68 -2.16
N ILE A 18 9.62 -1.92 -3.25
CA ILE A 18 10.30 -2.16 -4.51
C ILE A 18 11.15 -0.94 -4.79
N SER A 19 12.45 -1.08 -4.74
CA SER A 19 13.41 -0.06 -5.12
C SER A 19 14.33 -0.61 -6.20
N LYS A 20 15.23 0.23 -6.72
CA LYS A 20 16.08 -0.12 -7.85
C LYS A 20 16.83 -1.44 -7.64
N ASP A 21 17.39 -1.65 -6.44
CA ASP A 21 18.28 -2.78 -6.17
C ASP A 21 17.77 -3.70 -5.08
N LYS A 22 16.64 -3.37 -4.44
CA LYS A 22 16.21 -4.09 -3.25
C LYS A 22 14.70 -4.32 -3.26
N GLU A 23 14.31 -5.47 -2.74
CA GLU A 23 12.91 -5.80 -2.45
C GLU A 23 12.83 -6.31 -1.02
N TYR A 24 11.88 -5.79 -0.27
CA TYR A 24 11.55 -6.26 1.07
C TYR A 24 10.06 -6.49 1.13
N ASN A 25 9.63 -7.49 1.88
CA ASN A 25 8.20 -7.68 2.13
C ASN A 25 7.98 -8.30 3.50
N ILE A 26 6.77 -8.11 4.02
CA ILE A 26 6.35 -8.68 5.28
C ILE A 26 4.83 -8.89 5.24
N LYS A 27 4.35 -9.91 5.96
CA LYS A 27 2.93 -10.21 6.09
C LYS A 27 2.55 -10.33 7.55
N TYR A 28 1.36 -9.83 7.87
CA TYR A 28 0.73 -10.01 9.18
C TYR A 28 -0.66 -10.57 8.98
N ASP A 29 -1.20 -11.26 9.97
CA ASP A 29 -2.61 -11.62 9.92
C ASP A 29 -3.46 -10.36 9.92
N ASN A 30 -4.49 -10.33 9.08
CA ASN A 30 -5.39 -9.19 9.00
C ASN A 30 -6.46 -9.29 10.10
N SER A 31 -5.98 -9.23 11.34
CA SER A 31 -6.79 -9.23 12.54
C SER A 31 -7.07 -7.81 12.99
N ARG A 32 -8.10 -7.65 13.83
CA ARG A 32 -8.43 -6.33 14.38
C ARG A 32 -7.25 -5.72 15.12
N GLU A 33 -6.52 -6.53 15.89
CA GLU A 33 -5.34 -6.07 16.61
C GLU A 33 -4.30 -5.48 15.65
N ASN A 34 -4.06 -6.13 14.53
CA ASN A 34 -3.05 -5.68 13.58
C ASN A 34 -3.51 -4.46 12.77
N PHE A 35 -4.74 -4.45 12.25
CA PHE A 35 -5.15 -3.28 11.44
C PHE A 35 -5.39 -2.03 12.31
N ASP A 36 -5.66 -2.18 13.61
CA ASP A 36 -5.77 -1.04 14.52
C ASP A 36 -4.43 -0.34 14.75
N LYS A 37 -3.32 -1.05 14.54
CA LYS A 37 -1.96 -0.49 14.69
C LYS A 37 -1.17 -0.48 13.40
N ILE A 38 -1.86 -0.40 12.28
CA ILE A 38 -1.21 -0.53 10.96
C ILE A 38 -0.16 0.56 10.71
N VAL A 39 -0.36 1.76 11.26
CA VAL A 39 0.64 2.84 11.16
C VAL A 39 1.96 2.41 11.79
N VAL A 40 1.88 1.84 12.99
CA VAL A 40 3.07 1.33 13.70
C VAL A 40 3.75 0.25 12.88
N LEU A 41 2.96 -0.67 12.31
CA LEU A 41 3.49 -1.76 11.50
C LEU A 41 4.22 -1.23 10.25
N VAL A 42 3.65 -0.24 9.57
CA VAL A 42 4.27 0.37 8.40
C VAL A 42 5.62 1.01 8.77
N PHE A 43 5.66 1.81 9.83
CA PHE A 43 6.91 2.47 10.21
C PHE A 43 7.96 1.49 10.74
N ASN A 44 7.54 0.43 11.43
CA ASN A 44 8.47 -0.64 11.83
C ASN A 44 9.07 -1.33 10.60
N PHE A 45 8.25 -1.61 9.60
CA PHE A 45 8.71 -2.24 8.36
C PHE A 45 9.74 -1.36 7.63
N LEU A 46 9.47 -0.07 7.54
CA LEU A 46 10.42 0.88 6.92
C LEU A 46 11.74 0.89 7.67
N ARG A 47 11.69 0.97 9.00
CA ARG A 47 12.88 0.97 9.82
C ARG A 47 13.69 -0.31 9.65
N GLU A 48 13.05 -1.48 9.66
CA GLU A 48 13.70 -2.77 9.47
C GLU A 48 14.31 -2.90 8.07
N SER A 49 13.75 -2.18 7.10
CA SER A 49 14.26 -2.14 5.73
C SER A 49 15.31 -1.05 5.54
N SER A 50 15.71 -0.38 6.62
CA SER A 50 16.69 0.72 6.62
C SER A 50 16.24 1.90 5.75
N LEU A 51 14.93 2.19 5.74
CA LEU A 51 14.35 3.27 4.97
C LEU A 51 13.59 4.23 5.88
N ASP A 52 13.61 5.50 5.49
CA ASP A 52 12.82 6.55 6.12
C ASP A 52 11.64 6.86 5.21
N ILE A 53 10.50 7.24 5.79
CA ILE A 53 9.32 7.62 5.01
C ILE A 53 9.64 8.76 4.04
N SER A 54 10.56 9.66 4.38
CA SER A 54 10.97 10.76 3.51
C SER A 54 11.64 10.30 2.21
N THR A 55 12.13 9.07 2.17
CA THR A 55 12.77 8.50 0.97
C THR A 55 11.79 7.75 0.07
N ILE A 56 10.54 7.59 0.50
CA ILE A 56 9.51 6.93 -0.29
C ILE A 56 8.93 7.91 -1.30
N ASP A 57 8.93 7.53 -2.57
CA ASP A 57 8.44 8.37 -3.66
C ASP A 57 6.96 8.11 -3.94
N ASN A 58 6.55 6.86 -3.93
CA ASN A 58 5.19 6.46 -4.26
C ASN A 58 4.67 5.43 -3.26
N ILE A 59 3.39 5.56 -2.92
CA ILE A 59 2.68 4.57 -2.12
C ILE A 59 1.54 4.01 -2.97
N PHE A 60 1.46 2.69 -3.05
CA PHE A 60 0.39 1.98 -3.75
C PHE A 60 -0.50 1.30 -2.71
N ILE A 61 -1.81 1.55 -2.77
CA ILE A 61 -2.77 1.03 -1.80
C ILE A 61 -3.87 0.27 -2.51
N ASN A 62 -4.18 -0.92 -2.02
CA ASN A 62 -5.29 -1.71 -2.55
C ASN A 62 -6.61 -1.08 -2.10
N GLN A 63 -7.43 -0.68 -3.08
CA GLN A 63 -8.74 -0.08 -2.84
C GLN A 63 -9.85 -1.13 -2.66
N GLY A 64 -9.53 -2.40 -2.86
CA GLY A 64 -10.48 -3.51 -2.76
C GLY A 64 -10.93 -4.03 -4.12
N PRO A 65 -12.00 -4.79 -4.14
CA PRO A 65 -12.82 -5.18 -3.00
C PRO A 65 -12.10 -6.14 -2.04
N GLY A 66 -12.53 -6.15 -0.79
CA GLY A 66 -11.94 -6.98 0.25
C GLY A 66 -12.40 -6.55 1.64
N LYS A 67 -11.57 -6.76 2.66
CA LYS A 67 -11.89 -6.40 4.05
C LYS A 67 -11.99 -4.87 4.20
N TYR A 68 -13.21 -4.40 4.34
CA TYR A 68 -13.56 -2.99 4.28
C TYR A 68 -12.83 -2.13 5.33
N THR A 69 -12.83 -2.56 6.58
CA THR A 69 -12.22 -1.78 7.67
C THR A 69 -10.71 -1.61 7.45
N SER A 70 -10.04 -2.68 7.05
CA SER A 70 -8.59 -2.65 6.80
C SER A 70 -8.26 -1.79 5.60
N ILE A 71 -9.05 -1.87 4.54
CA ILE A 71 -8.86 -1.04 3.34
C ILE A 71 -9.02 0.44 3.70
N ARG A 72 -10.04 0.78 4.47
CA ARG A 72 -10.24 2.18 4.91
C ARG A 72 -9.06 2.68 5.74
N SER A 73 -8.54 1.84 6.63
CA SER A 73 -7.38 2.20 7.45
C SER A 73 -6.17 2.52 6.59
N THR A 74 -5.87 1.67 5.59
CA THR A 74 -4.72 1.91 4.71
C THR A 74 -4.89 3.16 3.85
N ILE A 75 -6.09 3.42 3.36
CA ILE A 75 -6.38 4.63 2.59
C ILE A 75 -6.20 5.89 3.44
N SER A 76 -6.68 5.85 4.69
CA SER A 76 -6.52 6.99 5.62
C SER A 76 -5.05 7.29 5.89
N ILE A 77 -4.23 6.26 6.07
CA ILE A 77 -2.79 6.41 6.27
C ILE A 77 -2.15 7.04 5.03
N GLY A 78 -2.50 6.55 3.86
CA GLY A 78 -1.99 7.09 2.62
C GLY A 78 -2.29 8.58 2.47
N LYS A 79 -3.54 8.96 2.72
CA LYS A 79 -3.94 10.37 2.64
C LYS A 79 -3.18 11.24 3.63
N ALA A 80 -2.98 10.75 4.86
CA ALA A 80 -2.22 11.47 5.86
C ALA A 80 -0.76 11.67 5.44
N LEU A 81 -0.14 10.62 4.89
CA LEU A 81 1.25 10.70 4.41
C LEU A 81 1.38 11.63 3.21
N ARG A 82 0.40 11.63 2.32
CA ARG A 82 0.39 12.56 1.18
C ARG A 82 0.43 14.02 1.65
N PHE A 83 -0.38 14.35 2.64
CA PHE A 83 -0.43 15.73 3.16
C PHE A 83 0.84 16.11 3.92
N SER A 84 1.35 15.21 4.75
CA SER A 84 2.48 15.54 5.64
C SER A 84 3.83 15.43 4.98
N LYS A 85 4.00 14.55 3.99
CA LYS A 85 5.29 14.24 3.38
C LYS A 85 5.36 14.47 1.87
N ASN A 86 4.27 14.93 1.27
CA ASN A 86 4.21 15.20 -0.17
C ASN A 86 4.55 13.97 -1.02
N ILE A 87 4.07 12.80 -0.61
CA ILE A 87 4.26 11.53 -1.32
C ILE A 87 3.09 11.33 -2.27
N ASN A 88 3.35 10.84 -3.48
CA ASN A 88 2.28 10.47 -4.41
C ASN A 88 1.63 9.17 -3.96
N ILE A 89 0.29 9.14 -3.97
CA ILE A 89 -0.49 7.97 -3.58
C ILE A 89 -1.25 7.47 -4.79
N TYR A 90 -1.16 6.16 -5.02
CA TYR A 90 -1.86 5.50 -6.12
C TYR A 90 -2.72 4.38 -5.56
N GLY A 91 -3.96 4.32 -6.04
CA GLY A 91 -4.87 3.24 -5.72
C GLY A 91 -4.93 2.21 -6.84
N TYR A 92 -4.97 0.95 -6.47
CA TYR A 92 -5.21 -0.14 -7.42
C TYR A 92 -6.33 -1.02 -6.88
N PHE A 93 -6.86 -1.88 -7.73
CA PHE A 93 -7.92 -2.81 -7.36
C PHE A 93 -7.37 -4.23 -7.29
N THR A 94 -7.96 -5.04 -6.43
CA THR A 94 -7.53 -6.44 -6.23
C THR A 94 -7.41 -7.18 -7.56
N SER A 95 -8.34 -6.94 -8.49
CA SER A 95 -8.36 -7.60 -9.80
C SER A 95 -7.17 -7.24 -10.69
N GLN A 96 -6.45 -6.17 -10.38
CA GLN A 96 -5.30 -5.75 -11.18
C GLN A 96 -4.02 -6.51 -10.82
N ILE A 97 -4.01 -7.21 -9.68
CA ILE A 97 -2.86 -8.02 -9.26
C ILE A 97 -3.15 -9.48 -9.60
N ILE A 98 -2.33 -10.07 -10.45
CA ILE A 98 -2.47 -11.45 -10.90
C ILE A 98 -1.30 -12.26 -10.37
N ASN A 99 -1.60 -13.39 -9.72
CA ASN A 99 -0.59 -14.31 -9.17
C ASN A 99 0.38 -13.62 -8.20
N ASN A 100 -0.12 -12.68 -7.39
CA ASN A 100 0.69 -11.92 -6.43
C ASN A 100 1.86 -11.16 -7.06
N ASN A 101 1.76 -10.84 -8.35
CA ASN A 101 2.81 -10.11 -9.05
C ASN A 101 2.58 -8.60 -8.90
N TYR A 102 3.15 -8.03 -7.84
CA TYR A 102 3.03 -6.59 -7.55
C TYR A 102 3.87 -5.72 -8.46
N ASP A 103 4.82 -6.29 -9.20
CA ASP A 103 5.63 -5.53 -10.16
C ASP A 103 4.79 -4.92 -11.28
N ILE A 104 3.60 -5.49 -11.54
CA ILE A 104 2.66 -4.94 -12.51
C ILE A 104 2.24 -3.51 -12.17
N LEU A 105 2.30 -3.11 -10.90
CA LEU A 105 1.92 -1.77 -10.48
C LEU A 105 2.78 -0.70 -11.13
N LEU A 106 4.07 -0.96 -11.31
CA LEU A 106 4.98 -0.02 -11.96
C LEU A 106 4.62 0.17 -13.44
N LYS A 107 4.19 -0.91 -14.08
CA LYS A 107 3.71 -0.85 -15.46
C LYS A 107 2.39 -0.09 -15.56
N LEU A 108 1.44 -0.37 -14.67
CA LEU A 108 0.16 0.34 -14.63
C LEU A 108 0.35 1.83 -14.33
N LEU A 109 1.33 2.17 -13.50
CA LEU A 109 1.66 3.56 -13.23
C LEU A 109 2.12 4.27 -14.51
N LYS A 110 3.01 3.65 -15.27
CA LYS A 110 3.49 4.22 -16.54
C LYS A 110 2.38 4.39 -17.57
N GLU A 111 1.39 3.49 -17.54
CA GLU A 111 0.25 3.51 -18.46
C GLU A 111 -0.87 4.44 -18.01
N GLY A 112 -0.73 5.08 -16.85
CA GLY A 112 -1.76 5.96 -16.32
C GLY A 112 -3.04 5.24 -15.89
N ARG A 113 -2.95 3.98 -15.52
CA ARG A 113 -4.11 3.12 -15.22
C ARG A 113 -4.42 2.99 -13.73
N LEU A 114 -3.77 3.78 -12.89
CA LEU A 114 -4.02 3.78 -11.44
C LEU A 114 -4.72 5.08 -11.03
N THR A 115 -5.54 4.99 -9.99
CA THR A 115 -6.15 6.19 -9.40
C THR A 115 -5.08 6.96 -8.63
N LYS A 116 -4.89 8.25 -8.96
CA LYS A 116 -3.87 9.07 -8.31
C LYS A 116 -4.49 9.98 -7.26
N ASN A 117 -3.99 9.91 -6.04
CA ASN A 117 -4.27 10.81 -4.91
C ASN A 117 -5.71 10.78 -4.35
N PHE A 118 -6.73 10.65 -5.18
CA PHE A 118 -8.14 10.64 -4.75
C PHE A 118 -8.65 9.20 -4.67
N ILE A 119 -7.99 8.40 -3.82
CA ILE A 119 -8.32 6.98 -3.67
C ILE A 119 -9.51 6.80 -2.73
N GLN A 120 -10.37 5.84 -3.05
CA GLN A 120 -11.56 5.51 -2.28
C GLN A 120 -11.76 4.01 -2.21
N PRO A 121 -12.37 3.49 -1.12
CA PRO A 121 -12.66 2.06 -1.05
C PRO A 121 -13.65 1.66 -2.14
N LYS A 122 -13.45 0.50 -2.73
CA LYS A 122 -14.43 -0.10 -3.64
C LYS A 122 -15.32 -1.04 -2.82
N TYR A 123 -16.61 -0.79 -2.89
CA TYR A 123 -17.60 -1.61 -2.20
C TYR A 123 -18.04 -2.79 -3.06
N LEU A 124 -18.30 -3.91 -2.38
CA LEU A 124 -19.00 -5.03 -3.01
C LEU A 124 -20.50 -4.76 -2.93
N ASN A 125 -21.14 -4.71 -4.07
CA ASN A 125 -22.59 -4.59 -4.17
C ASN A 125 -23.18 -5.91 -4.63
#